data_38fb4a46fe7762e09719b5139e35309c
#
_entry.id   38fb4a46fe7762e09719b5139e35309c
#
_cell.length_a   1.000
_cell.length_b   1.000
_cell.length_c   1.000
_cell.angle_alpha   90.00
_cell.angle_beta   90.00
_cell.angle_gamma   90.00
#
_symmetry.space_group_name_H-M   'P 1'
#
loop_
_entity.id
_entity.type
_entity.pdbx_description
1 polymer ?
#
loop_
_entity_poly.entity_id
_entity_poly.type
_entity_poly.pdbx_seq_one_letter_code
_entity_poly.pdbx_strand_id
1 'polypeptide(L)'
;MVVPLLLGAAINTWAPGLITIGGDGTFTTYLWKSGSMPILAAFLFCNGAQINLKSAGIPLAKGVILTLIKFLIGAALGILVNHLWGPDGIWGLTPLALIGAITNSNGGLYSALSGEFGDATDVGAVSILSINDGPFLTMVAMGASGIAEIPFMVLVGSIVPILVGCILGNLDEDIRKFCEPGATMLIPFFAFPLGAGLNFMQLISAGIPGIFLGIICTLLTGGAGYLCMRLIRSKHPECGGAIGTTAGNAASTPAALAEADPTLKPYETAATAQMAAACIVTAICCPILVNFLHRYEVKRQAKVAAKKAGKA
;
A
#
# COMPACT_ATOMS: atom_id res chain seq x y z
N MET A 1 6.79 6.87 7.14
CA MET A 1 5.68 7.60 6.46
C MET A 1 4.85 8.44 7.42
N VAL A 2 4.17 7.87 8.43
CA VAL A 2 3.18 8.59 9.26
C VAL A 2 3.81 9.74 10.07
N VAL A 3 4.93 9.51 10.76
CA VAL A 3 5.57 10.56 11.58
C VAL A 3 5.98 11.79 10.76
N PRO A 4 6.70 11.68 9.62
CA PRO A 4 7.00 12.83 8.79
C PRO A 4 5.75 13.54 8.25
N LEU A 5 4.69 12.80 7.88
CA LEU A 5 3.41 13.38 7.44
C LEU A 5 2.76 14.21 8.55
N LEU A 6 2.67 13.68 9.77
CA LEU A 6 2.11 14.42 10.90
C LEU A 6 2.93 15.66 11.26
N LEU A 7 4.27 15.56 11.18
CA LEU A 7 5.15 16.71 11.40
C LEU A 7 4.93 17.80 10.34
N GLY A 8 4.83 17.42 9.06
CA GLY A 8 4.52 18.35 7.98
C GLY A 8 3.18 19.06 8.20
N ALA A 9 2.13 18.31 8.54
CA ALA A 9 0.81 18.88 8.85
C ALA A 9 0.83 19.79 10.08
N ALA A 10 1.56 19.42 11.12
CA ALA A 10 1.72 20.23 12.32
C ALA A 10 2.41 21.56 12.02
N ILE A 11 3.53 21.53 11.30
CA ILE A 11 4.26 22.74 10.92
C ILE A 11 3.41 23.62 10.00
N ASN A 12 2.71 23.03 9.02
CA ASN A 12 1.80 23.79 8.15
C ASN A 12 0.66 24.45 8.93
N THR A 13 0.18 23.83 10.00
CA THR A 13 -0.94 24.34 10.80
C THR A 13 -0.51 25.45 11.75
N TRP A 14 0.65 25.32 12.43
CA TRP A 14 1.07 26.24 13.50
C TRP A 14 2.24 27.15 13.13
N ALA A 15 3.06 26.78 12.15
CA ALA A 15 4.24 27.56 11.74
C ALA A 15 4.52 27.49 10.24
N PRO A 16 3.54 27.82 9.35
CA PRO A 16 3.65 27.61 7.90
C PRO A 16 4.83 28.35 7.25
N GLY A 17 5.30 29.45 7.84
CA GLY A 17 6.45 30.18 7.35
C GLY A 17 7.76 29.38 7.36
N LEU A 18 7.87 28.31 8.18
CA LEU A 18 9.08 27.49 8.22
C LEU A 18 9.29 26.63 6.98
N ILE A 19 8.20 26.25 6.30
CA ILE A 19 8.27 25.41 5.09
C ILE A 19 8.35 26.24 3.80
N THR A 20 8.26 27.58 3.91
CA THR A 20 8.32 28.53 2.78
C THR A 20 9.40 29.60 2.99
N ILE A 21 10.44 29.32 3.76
CA ILE A 21 11.55 30.24 4.01
C ILE A 21 12.19 30.66 2.67
N GLY A 22 12.25 31.97 2.45
CA GLY A 22 12.76 32.55 1.21
C GLY A 22 11.73 32.68 0.08
N GLY A 23 10.48 32.23 0.32
CA GLY A 23 9.39 32.31 -0.66
C GLY A 23 9.34 31.13 -1.63
N ASP A 24 8.43 31.24 -2.61
CA ASP A 24 8.29 30.26 -3.68
C ASP A 24 9.55 30.22 -4.58
N GLY A 25 9.91 29.04 -5.09
CA GLY A 25 11.11 28.87 -5.92
C GLY A 25 12.43 28.63 -5.17
N THR A 26 12.39 28.53 -3.83
CA THR A 26 13.57 28.18 -3.03
C THR A 26 13.69 26.67 -2.84
N PHE A 27 14.91 26.18 -2.53
CA PHE A 27 15.14 24.77 -2.20
C PHE A 27 14.29 24.32 -1.01
N THR A 28 14.06 25.19 -0.02
CA THR A 28 13.19 24.92 1.13
C THR A 28 11.78 24.61 0.70
N THR A 29 11.18 25.47 -0.12
CA THR A 29 9.83 25.31 -0.62
C THR A 29 9.70 24.08 -1.54
N TYR A 30 10.66 23.90 -2.46
CA TYR A 30 10.64 22.72 -3.34
C TYR A 30 10.75 21.41 -2.56
N LEU A 31 11.57 21.33 -1.51
CA LEU A 31 11.72 20.11 -0.74
C LEU A 31 10.56 19.91 0.25
N TRP A 32 10.18 20.93 1.01
CA TRP A 32 9.30 20.78 2.18
C TRP A 32 7.82 21.08 1.92
N LYS A 33 7.48 21.66 0.77
CA LYS A 33 6.08 21.97 0.40
C LYS A 33 5.66 21.30 -0.91
N SER A 34 6.46 21.41 -1.97
CA SER A 34 6.10 20.96 -3.31
C SER A 34 6.74 19.64 -3.72
N GLY A 35 7.60 19.05 -2.86
CA GLY A 35 8.44 17.89 -3.22
C GLY A 35 7.72 16.53 -3.19
N SER A 36 6.46 16.44 -2.76
CA SER A 36 5.80 15.14 -2.54
C SER A 36 5.77 14.29 -3.81
N MET A 37 5.23 14.79 -4.92
CA MET A 37 5.04 14.02 -6.14
C MET A 37 6.36 13.65 -6.86
N PRO A 38 7.33 14.58 -7.08
CA PRO A 38 8.60 14.23 -7.69
C PRO A 38 9.38 13.19 -6.89
N ILE A 39 9.40 13.31 -5.56
CA ILE A 39 10.13 12.36 -4.70
C ILE A 39 9.38 11.02 -4.62
N LEU A 40 8.04 11.03 -4.64
CA LEU A 40 7.24 9.82 -4.77
C LEU A 40 7.54 9.09 -6.09
N ALA A 41 7.67 9.80 -7.21
CA ALA A 41 8.04 9.20 -8.49
C ALA A 41 9.43 8.53 -8.44
N ALA A 42 10.42 9.18 -7.80
CA ALA A 42 11.74 8.58 -7.58
C ALA A 42 11.66 7.33 -6.67
N PHE A 43 10.83 7.36 -5.63
CA PHE A 43 10.54 6.21 -4.78
C PHE A 43 9.94 5.05 -5.59
N LEU A 44 8.95 5.31 -6.44
CA LEU A 44 8.33 4.30 -7.30
C LEU A 44 9.33 3.70 -8.31
N PHE A 45 10.24 4.51 -8.85
CA PHE A 45 11.35 4.03 -9.69
C PHE A 45 12.26 3.07 -8.92
N CYS A 46 12.67 3.44 -7.69
CA CYS A 46 13.50 2.60 -6.84
C CYS A 46 12.81 1.26 -6.49
N ASN A 47 11.53 1.31 -6.16
CA ASN A 47 10.74 0.09 -5.94
C ASN A 47 10.64 -0.77 -7.20
N GLY A 48 10.39 -0.16 -8.35
CA GLY A 48 10.40 -0.84 -9.64
C GLY A 48 11.70 -1.61 -9.88
N ALA A 49 12.85 -1.00 -9.58
CA ALA A 49 14.16 -1.63 -9.73
C ALA A 49 14.34 -2.89 -8.87
N GLN A 50 13.59 -3.02 -7.76
CA GLN A 50 13.62 -4.22 -6.92
C GLN A 50 12.80 -5.38 -7.50
N ILE A 51 11.91 -5.15 -8.46
CA ILE A 51 11.10 -6.20 -9.10
C ILE A 51 12.02 -7.14 -9.91
N ASN A 52 12.19 -8.37 -9.42
CA ASN A 52 13.04 -9.36 -10.07
C ASN A 52 12.24 -10.30 -10.99
N LEU A 53 12.26 -10.04 -12.29
CA LEU A 53 11.57 -10.86 -13.28
C LEU A 53 12.24 -12.24 -13.51
N LYS A 54 13.51 -12.40 -13.08
CA LYS A 54 14.23 -13.68 -13.17
C LYS A 54 13.77 -14.68 -12.11
N SER A 55 13.06 -14.21 -11.07
CA SER A 55 12.41 -15.06 -10.07
C SER A 55 11.12 -15.67 -10.62
N ALA A 56 11.23 -16.38 -11.75
CA ALA A 56 10.08 -16.95 -12.44
C ALA A 56 9.47 -18.16 -11.70
N GLY A 57 8.20 -18.48 -12.02
CA GLY A 57 7.52 -19.67 -11.51
C GLY A 57 6.67 -19.42 -10.27
N ILE A 58 6.84 -20.24 -9.21
CA ILE A 58 5.97 -20.22 -8.03
C ILE A 58 5.92 -18.86 -7.32
N PRO A 59 7.03 -18.13 -7.07
CA PRO A 59 6.99 -16.81 -6.48
C PRO A 59 6.13 -15.82 -7.26
N LEU A 60 6.30 -15.80 -8.57
CA LEU A 60 5.54 -14.93 -9.49
C LEU A 60 4.03 -15.25 -9.41
N ALA A 61 3.67 -16.53 -9.49
CA ALA A 61 2.27 -16.98 -9.40
C ALA A 61 1.64 -16.59 -8.06
N LYS A 62 2.34 -16.79 -6.93
CA LYS A 62 1.88 -16.37 -5.60
C LYS A 62 1.66 -14.85 -5.55
N GLY A 63 2.63 -14.06 -6.04
CA GLY A 63 2.55 -12.61 -6.08
C GLY A 63 1.36 -12.11 -6.91
N VAL A 64 1.16 -12.66 -8.11
CA VAL A 64 0.02 -12.31 -8.97
C VAL A 64 -1.31 -12.62 -8.28
N ILE A 65 -1.47 -13.82 -7.72
CA ILE A 65 -2.70 -14.22 -7.03
C ILE A 65 -2.98 -13.28 -5.85
N LEU A 66 -1.99 -13.01 -5.02
CA LEU A 66 -2.15 -12.15 -3.84
C LEU A 66 -2.48 -10.71 -4.23
N THR A 67 -1.83 -10.17 -5.26
CA THR A 67 -2.11 -8.83 -5.79
C THR A 67 -3.53 -8.73 -6.34
N LEU A 68 -3.94 -9.70 -7.16
CA LEU A 68 -5.29 -9.73 -7.75
C LEU A 68 -6.38 -9.81 -6.69
N ILE A 69 -6.22 -10.68 -5.68
CA ILE A 69 -7.20 -10.82 -4.59
C ILE A 69 -7.36 -9.51 -3.85
N LYS A 70 -6.25 -8.89 -3.49
CA LYS A 70 -6.24 -7.63 -2.77
C LYS A 70 -6.89 -6.51 -3.60
N PHE A 71 -6.53 -6.42 -4.89
CA PHE A 71 -7.13 -5.49 -5.83
C PHE A 71 -8.65 -5.68 -5.95
N LEU A 72 -9.10 -6.92 -6.17
CA LEU A 72 -10.52 -7.22 -6.35
C LEU A 72 -11.33 -6.91 -5.09
N ILE A 73 -10.81 -7.23 -3.90
CA ILE A 73 -11.49 -6.91 -2.64
C ILE A 73 -11.59 -5.41 -2.45
N GLY A 74 -10.50 -4.66 -2.66
CA GLY A 74 -10.48 -3.21 -2.52
C GLY A 74 -11.42 -2.51 -3.49
N ALA A 75 -11.37 -2.90 -4.77
CA ALA A 75 -12.27 -2.38 -5.80
C ALA A 75 -13.74 -2.71 -5.49
N ALA A 76 -14.05 -3.97 -5.17
CA ALA A 76 -15.43 -4.39 -4.90
C ALA A 76 -16.03 -3.65 -3.69
N LEU A 77 -15.29 -3.53 -2.59
CA LEU A 77 -15.76 -2.84 -1.39
C LEU A 77 -15.94 -1.34 -1.63
N GLY A 78 -14.97 -0.69 -2.26
CA GLY A 78 -15.07 0.74 -2.53
C GLY A 78 -16.20 1.07 -3.51
N ILE A 79 -16.37 0.28 -4.57
CA ILE A 79 -17.48 0.42 -5.53
C ILE A 79 -18.83 0.22 -4.83
N LEU A 80 -18.93 -0.81 -4.00
CA LEU A 80 -20.14 -1.10 -3.23
C LEU A 80 -20.49 0.07 -2.30
N VAL A 81 -19.52 0.58 -1.56
CA VAL A 81 -19.75 1.71 -0.65
C VAL A 81 -20.12 2.97 -1.42
N ASN A 82 -19.43 3.26 -2.53
CA ASN A 82 -19.77 4.41 -3.37
C ASN A 82 -21.19 4.29 -3.96
N HIS A 83 -21.59 3.11 -4.38
CA HIS A 83 -22.92 2.87 -4.95
C HIS A 83 -24.05 3.03 -3.91
N LEU A 84 -23.82 2.61 -2.66
CA LEU A 84 -24.83 2.62 -1.61
C LEU A 84 -24.90 3.94 -0.84
N TRP A 85 -23.76 4.61 -0.63
CA TRP A 85 -23.64 5.81 0.23
C TRP A 85 -23.01 7.01 -0.45
N GLY A 86 -22.63 6.89 -1.75
CA GLY A 86 -21.97 7.97 -2.49
C GLY A 86 -20.52 8.21 -2.10
N PRO A 87 -19.93 9.33 -2.56
CA PRO A 87 -18.50 9.63 -2.39
C PRO A 87 -18.11 9.95 -0.93
N ASP A 88 -19.05 10.38 -0.10
CA ASP A 88 -18.82 10.62 1.35
C ASP A 88 -18.65 9.31 2.12
N GLY A 89 -19.13 8.19 1.56
CA GLY A 89 -18.99 6.86 2.12
C GLY A 89 -19.85 6.60 3.36
N ILE A 90 -19.47 5.58 4.13
CA ILE A 90 -20.20 5.14 5.31
C ILE A 90 -19.46 5.56 6.59
N TRP A 91 -20.13 6.26 7.50
CA TRP A 91 -19.55 6.79 8.75
C TRP A 91 -18.28 7.62 8.52
N GLY A 92 -18.23 8.37 7.42
CA GLY A 92 -17.08 9.18 7.03
C GLY A 92 -15.93 8.40 6.41
N LEU A 93 -16.04 7.08 6.23
CA LEU A 93 -15.05 6.26 5.54
C LEU A 93 -15.29 6.35 4.03
N THR A 94 -14.43 7.09 3.35
CA THR A 94 -14.58 7.39 1.92
C THR A 94 -14.28 6.19 1.02
N PRO A 95 -14.98 6.02 -0.13
CA PRO A 95 -14.62 5.02 -1.14
C PRO A 95 -13.18 5.14 -1.62
N LEU A 96 -12.67 6.37 -1.74
CA LEU A 96 -11.27 6.67 -2.08
C LEU A 96 -10.29 6.03 -1.08
N ALA A 97 -10.55 6.20 0.23
CA ALA A 97 -9.71 5.60 1.27
C ALA A 97 -9.84 4.06 1.28
N LEU A 98 -11.05 3.54 1.09
CA LEU A 98 -11.29 2.09 1.02
C LEU A 98 -10.50 1.44 -0.11
N ILE A 99 -10.66 1.94 -1.33
CA ILE A 99 -9.94 1.40 -2.50
C ILE A 99 -8.44 1.55 -2.27
N GLY A 100 -7.98 2.77 -1.95
CA GLY A 100 -6.56 3.06 -1.83
C GLY A 100 -5.85 2.26 -0.73
N ALA A 101 -6.44 2.14 0.47
CA ALA A 101 -5.84 1.38 1.56
C ALA A 101 -5.84 -0.13 1.30
N ILE A 102 -6.92 -0.65 0.73
CA ILE A 102 -7.08 -2.10 0.54
C ILE A 102 -6.30 -2.59 -0.68
N THR A 103 -6.17 -1.82 -1.75
CA THR A 103 -5.40 -2.22 -2.94
C THR A 103 -3.89 -2.18 -2.73
N ASN A 104 -3.39 -1.41 -1.77
CA ASN A 104 -1.97 -1.26 -1.46
C ASN A 104 -1.49 -2.27 -0.41
N SER A 105 -0.28 -2.83 -0.56
CA SER A 105 0.35 -3.75 0.41
C SER A 105 1.66 -3.16 0.94
N ASN A 106 1.99 -3.45 2.20
CA ASN A 106 3.31 -3.16 2.75
C ASN A 106 4.29 -4.28 2.39
N GLY A 107 5.05 -4.10 1.32
CA GLY A 107 6.01 -5.09 0.83
C GLY A 107 7.10 -5.45 1.84
N GLY A 108 7.57 -4.47 2.63
CA GLY A 108 8.56 -4.71 3.69
C GLY A 108 8.03 -5.62 4.80
N LEU A 109 6.82 -5.34 5.30
CA LEU A 109 6.18 -6.18 6.32
C LEU A 109 5.79 -7.55 5.77
N TYR A 110 5.32 -7.61 4.51
CA TYR A 110 5.07 -8.87 3.83
C TYR A 110 6.34 -9.73 3.77
N SER A 111 7.47 -9.15 3.33
CA SER A 111 8.76 -9.86 3.24
C SER A 111 9.25 -10.34 4.60
N ALA A 112 9.13 -9.52 5.65
CA ALA A 112 9.53 -9.89 7.00
C ALA A 112 8.71 -11.09 7.53
N LEU A 113 7.37 -11.04 7.41
CA LEU A 113 6.50 -12.13 7.85
C LEU A 113 6.67 -13.40 7.01
N SER A 114 6.83 -13.25 5.69
CA SER A 114 7.08 -14.39 4.81
C SER A 114 8.47 -15.00 5.03
N GLY A 115 9.46 -14.21 5.42
CA GLY A 115 10.79 -14.69 5.81
C GLY A 115 10.79 -15.44 7.13
N GLU A 116 9.91 -15.05 8.07
CA GLU A 116 9.78 -15.73 9.38
C GLU A 116 8.99 -17.04 9.28
N PHE A 117 7.89 -17.08 8.55
CA PHE A 117 6.94 -18.19 8.55
C PHE A 117 6.92 -19.03 7.27
N GLY A 118 7.54 -18.55 6.18
CA GLY A 118 7.51 -19.16 4.87
C GLY A 118 8.86 -19.62 4.33
N ASP A 119 8.93 -19.75 3.02
CA ASP A 119 10.15 -20.09 2.30
C ASP A 119 10.49 -19.01 1.24
N ALA A 120 11.59 -19.22 0.49
CA ALA A 120 12.04 -18.29 -0.53
C ALA A 120 10.99 -17.98 -1.60
N THR A 121 10.05 -18.92 -1.86
CA THR A 121 8.97 -18.68 -2.84
C THR A 121 7.89 -17.77 -2.30
N ASP A 122 7.67 -17.75 -0.98
CA ASP A 122 6.74 -16.85 -0.32
C ASP A 122 7.33 -15.44 -0.25
N VAL A 123 8.61 -15.33 0.15
CA VAL A 123 9.33 -14.04 0.15
C VAL A 123 9.40 -13.45 -1.26
N GLY A 124 9.72 -14.26 -2.28
CA GLY A 124 9.86 -13.81 -3.66
C GLY A 124 8.57 -13.23 -4.27
N ALA A 125 7.39 -13.54 -3.72
CA ALA A 125 6.13 -12.96 -4.17
C ALA A 125 6.06 -11.44 -3.99
N VAL A 126 6.89 -10.86 -3.10
CA VAL A 126 6.99 -9.40 -2.91
C VAL A 126 7.33 -8.67 -4.20
N SER A 127 8.10 -9.26 -5.10
CA SER A 127 8.47 -8.64 -6.37
C SER A 127 7.26 -8.22 -7.19
N ILE A 128 6.17 -8.99 -7.15
CA ILE A 128 4.91 -8.64 -7.85
C ILE A 128 4.01 -7.76 -6.98
N LEU A 129 4.00 -8.01 -5.67
CA LEU A 129 3.25 -7.16 -4.74
C LEU A 129 3.72 -5.70 -4.79
N SER A 130 4.98 -5.44 -5.15
CA SER A 130 5.50 -4.06 -5.32
C SER A 130 4.83 -3.28 -6.45
N ILE A 131 4.10 -3.93 -7.37
CA ILE A 131 3.30 -3.24 -8.40
C ILE A 131 2.13 -2.47 -7.78
N ASN A 132 1.64 -2.91 -6.62
CA ASN A 132 0.58 -2.19 -5.90
C ASN A 132 1.11 -1.09 -4.96
N ASP A 133 2.41 -0.86 -4.92
CA ASP A 133 2.98 0.31 -4.25
C ASP A 133 2.72 1.56 -5.11
N GLY A 134 2.03 2.54 -4.55
CA GLY A 134 1.67 3.76 -5.26
C GLY A 134 0.23 3.80 -5.78
N PRO A 135 -0.14 4.86 -6.52
CA PRO A 135 -1.53 5.13 -6.88
C PRO A 135 -2.07 4.31 -8.06
N PHE A 136 -1.22 3.62 -8.84
CA PHE A 136 -1.59 3.01 -10.13
C PHE A 136 -2.82 2.10 -10.04
N LEU A 137 -2.78 1.06 -9.19
CA LEU A 137 -3.91 0.13 -9.08
C LEU A 137 -5.17 0.79 -8.51
N THR A 138 -5.01 1.76 -7.59
CA THR A 138 -6.13 2.54 -7.09
C THR A 138 -6.76 3.39 -8.21
N MET A 139 -5.95 4.02 -9.05
CA MET A 139 -6.42 4.77 -10.22
C MET A 139 -7.17 3.86 -11.21
N VAL A 140 -6.64 2.66 -11.46
CA VAL A 140 -7.31 1.66 -12.31
C VAL A 140 -8.69 1.28 -11.73
N ALA A 141 -8.77 1.01 -10.42
CA ALA A 141 -10.04 0.66 -9.77
C ALA A 141 -11.05 1.81 -9.82
N MET A 142 -10.62 3.02 -9.50
CA MET A 142 -11.47 4.22 -9.49
C MET A 142 -11.96 4.59 -10.89
N GLY A 143 -11.07 4.58 -11.89
CA GLY A 143 -11.39 4.89 -13.28
C GLY A 143 -12.29 3.84 -13.92
N ALA A 144 -11.97 2.55 -13.77
CA ALA A 144 -12.77 1.46 -14.32
C ALA A 144 -14.16 1.36 -13.71
N SER A 145 -14.35 1.82 -12.46
CA SER A 145 -15.66 1.86 -11.78
C SER A 145 -16.49 3.11 -12.07
N GLY A 146 -15.91 4.11 -12.75
CA GLY A 146 -16.56 5.40 -12.98
C GLY A 146 -16.66 6.29 -11.72
N ILE A 147 -15.94 5.96 -10.65
CA ILE A 147 -15.91 6.78 -9.42
C ILE A 147 -15.04 8.03 -9.64
N ALA A 148 -14.04 7.95 -10.51
CA ALA A 148 -13.18 9.08 -10.89
C ALA A 148 -12.93 9.10 -12.40
N GLU A 149 -12.75 10.28 -12.95
CA GLU A 149 -12.38 10.47 -14.35
C GLU A 149 -10.85 10.49 -14.49
N ILE A 150 -10.24 9.31 -14.59
CA ILE A 150 -8.79 9.19 -14.71
C ILE A 150 -8.40 9.11 -16.19
N PRO A 151 -7.74 10.14 -16.77
CA PRO A 151 -7.26 10.09 -18.15
C PRO A 151 -6.28 8.95 -18.36
N PHE A 152 -6.42 8.22 -19.46
CA PHE A 152 -5.56 7.06 -19.75
C PHE A 152 -4.05 7.38 -19.69
N MET A 153 -3.64 8.55 -20.17
CA MET A 153 -2.23 8.96 -20.11
C MET A 153 -1.73 9.21 -18.69
N VAL A 154 -2.62 9.58 -17.76
CA VAL A 154 -2.26 9.70 -16.32
C VAL A 154 -2.03 8.32 -15.72
N LEU A 155 -2.85 7.32 -16.09
CA LEU A 155 -2.60 5.92 -15.72
C LEU A 155 -1.24 5.44 -16.23
N VAL A 156 -0.94 5.67 -17.50
CA VAL A 156 0.37 5.35 -18.09
C VAL A 156 1.48 6.07 -17.32
N GLY A 157 1.34 7.38 -17.09
CA GLY A 157 2.32 8.18 -16.37
C GLY A 157 2.59 7.68 -14.95
N SER A 158 1.58 7.18 -14.26
CA SER A 158 1.71 6.68 -12.88
C SER A 158 2.51 5.38 -12.77
N ILE A 159 2.50 4.52 -13.82
CA ILE A 159 3.23 3.26 -13.81
C ILE A 159 4.62 3.36 -14.46
N VAL A 160 4.87 4.35 -15.31
CA VAL A 160 6.15 4.50 -16.04
C VAL A 160 7.37 4.49 -15.11
N PRO A 161 7.42 5.21 -13.97
CA PRO A 161 8.57 5.14 -13.07
C PRO A 161 8.88 3.71 -12.60
N ILE A 162 7.83 2.94 -12.24
CA ILE A 162 7.97 1.54 -11.83
C ILE A 162 8.52 0.68 -12.97
N LEU A 163 7.98 0.84 -14.17
CA LEU A 163 8.39 0.06 -15.33
C LEU A 163 9.85 0.36 -15.73
N VAL A 164 10.24 1.63 -15.76
CA VAL A 164 11.62 2.03 -16.08
C VAL A 164 12.58 1.48 -15.03
N GLY A 165 12.26 1.62 -13.75
CA GLY A 165 13.03 1.02 -12.66
C GLY A 165 13.16 -0.50 -12.83
N CYS A 166 12.05 -1.20 -13.10
CA CYS A 166 12.03 -2.64 -13.32
C CYS A 166 12.92 -3.05 -14.49
N ILE A 167 12.84 -2.36 -15.63
CA ILE A 167 13.70 -2.66 -16.78
C ILE A 167 15.17 -2.50 -16.42
N LEU A 168 15.55 -1.36 -15.85
CA LEU A 168 16.94 -1.07 -15.53
C LEU A 168 17.50 -2.00 -14.45
N GLY A 169 16.75 -2.30 -13.39
CA GLY A 169 17.16 -3.22 -12.32
C GLY A 169 17.24 -4.69 -12.76
N ASN A 170 16.59 -5.08 -13.88
CA ASN A 170 16.74 -6.41 -14.46
C ASN A 170 17.83 -6.49 -15.52
N LEU A 171 18.20 -5.36 -16.13
CA LEU A 171 19.33 -5.26 -17.05
C LEU A 171 20.66 -5.24 -16.31
N ASP A 172 20.71 -4.53 -15.16
CA ASP A 172 21.93 -4.33 -14.40
C ASP A 172 21.67 -4.48 -12.90
N GLU A 173 22.38 -5.42 -12.26
CA GLU A 173 22.26 -5.69 -10.83
C GLU A 173 22.85 -4.55 -9.97
N ASP A 174 23.83 -3.81 -10.47
CA ASP A 174 24.40 -2.69 -9.75
C ASP A 174 23.41 -1.51 -9.67
N ILE A 175 22.60 -1.30 -10.72
CA ILE A 175 21.47 -0.35 -10.67
C ILE A 175 20.44 -0.80 -9.63
N ARG A 176 20.12 -2.09 -9.54
CA ARG A 176 19.21 -2.62 -8.52
C ARG A 176 19.73 -2.33 -7.12
N LYS A 177 20.98 -2.66 -6.85
CA LYS A 177 21.65 -2.41 -5.54
C LYS A 177 21.71 -0.92 -5.23
N PHE A 178 22.01 -0.07 -6.22
CA PHE A 178 22.01 1.38 -6.07
C PHE A 178 20.64 1.94 -5.67
N CYS A 179 19.57 1.40 -6.22
CA CYS A 179 18.19 1.83 -5.95
C CYS A 179 17.61 1.26 -4.65
N GLU A 180 18.18 0.18 -4.09
CA GLU A 180 17.65 -0.50 -2.90
C GLU A 180 17.43 0.44 -1.71
N PRO A 181 18.39 1.30 -1.31
CA PRO A 181 18.17 2.26 -0.23
C PRO A 181 17.04 3.25 -0.52
N GLY A 182 16.82 3.61 -1.80
CA GLY A 182 15.78 4.54 -2.22
C GLY A 182 14.36 4.08 -1.89
N ALA A 183 14.12 2.79 -1.90
CA ALA A 183 12.84 2.19 -1.52
C ALA A 183 12.43 2.43 -0.05
N THR A 184 13.35 2.91 0.79
CA THR A 184 13.08 3.25 2.20
C THR A 184 13.46 4.70 2.51
N MET A 185 14.63 5.15 2.04
CA MET A 185 15.20 6.45 2.34
C MET A 185 14.32 7.61 1.84
N LEU A 186 13.65 7.45 0.70
CA LEU A 186 12.82 8.51 0.11
C LEU A 186 11.48 8.70 0.82
N ILE A 187 11.02 7.74 1.63
CA ILE A 187 9.71 7.80 2.31
C ILE A 187 9.53 9.07 3.16
N PRO A 188 10.42 9.44 4.08
CA PRO A 188 10.24 10.67 4.86
C PRO A 188 10.24 11.93 4.01
N PHE A 189 11.00 11.94 2.91
CA PHE A 189 11.15 13.12 2.04
C PHE A 189 9.92 13.43 1.20
N PHE A 190 9.11 12.46 0.80
CA PHE A 190 7.82 12.74 0.16
C PHE A 190 6.66 12.82 1.16
N ALA A 191 6.79 12.15 2.31
CA ALA A 191 5.74 12.15 3.32
C ALA A 191 5.60 13.49 4.05
N PHE A 192 6.71 14.17 4.32
CA PHE A 192 6.70 15.47 4.99
C PHE A 192 5.99 16.54 4.14
N PRO A 193 6.38 16.80 2.88
CA PRO A 193 5.68 17.79 2.05
C PRO A 193 4.23 17.40 1.75
N LEU A 194 3.90 16.11 1.70
CA LEU A 194 2.51 15.68 1.63
C LEU A 194 1.72 16.17 2.86
N GLY A 195 2.25 15.96 4.05
CA GLY A 195 1.66 16.49 5.29
C GLY A 195 1.62 18.02 5.34
N ALA A 196 2.62 18.68 4.80
CA ALA A 196 2.67 20.14 4.70
C ALA A 196 1.57 20.75 3.80
N GLY A 197 0.87 19.94 3.03
CA GLY A 197 -0.35 20.34 2.29
C GLY A 197 -1.64 20.17 3.10
N LEU A 198 -1.60 19.60 4.33
CA LEU A 198 -2.77 19.21 5.11
C LEU A 198 -2.90 20.01 6.41
N ASN A 199 -4.14 20.10 6.93
CA ASN A 199 -4.41 20.64 8.26
C ASN A 199 -4.34 19.54 9.32
N PHE A 200 -3.54 19.74 10.39
CA PHE A 200 -3.30 18.73 11.42
C PHE A 200 -4.57 18.31 12.17
N MET A 201 -5.45 19.26 12.47
CA MET A 201 -6.70 18.97 13.21
C MET A 201 -7.68 18.16 12.36
N GLN A 202 -7.77 18.49 11.06
CA GLN A 202 -8.58 17.71 10.12
C GLN A 202 -7.99 16.30 9.93
N LEU A 203 -6.66 16.18 9.89
CA LEU A 203 -5.97 14.89 9.77
C LEU A 203 -6.28 13.97 10.96
N ILE A 204 -6.28 14.50 12.19
CA ILE A 204 -6.60 13.72 13.40
C ILE A 204 -8.07 13.29 13.40
N SER A 205 -9.00 14.23 13.17
CA SER A 205 -10.44 13.93 13.21
C SER A 205 -10.87 12.92 12.15
N ALA A 206 -10.30 13.01 10.95
CA ALA A 206 -10.60 12.09 9.85
C ALA A 206 -9.93 10.71 10.00
N GLY A 207 -8.93 10.58 10.87
CA GLY A 207 -8.20 9.32 11.06
C GLY A 207 -8.98 8.24 11.81
N ILE A 208 -10.02 8.58 12.58
CA ILE A 208 -10.80 7.62 13.37
C ILE A 208 -11.44 6.53 12.48
N PRO A 209 -12.16 6.83 11.37
CA PRO A 209 -12.64 5.81 10.46
C PRO A 209 -11.51 4.95 9.86
N GLY A 210 -10.30 5.49 9.75
CA GLY A 210 -9.11 4.77 9.27
C GLY A 210 -8.68 3.63 10.20
N ILE A 211 -8.98 3.69 11.49
CA ILE A 211 -8.75 2.58 12.42
C ILE A 211 -9.60 1.38 12.03
N PHE A 212 -10.89 1.59 11.77
CA PHE A 212 -11.79 0.56 11.29
C PHE A 212 -11.36 0.02 9.92
N LEU A 213 -10.92 0.93 9.02
CA LEU A 213 -10.38 0.56 7.73
C LEU A 213 -9.18 -0.39 7.86
N GLY A 214 -8.26 -0.11 8.78
CA GLY A 214 -7.10 -0.98 9.03
C GLY A 214 -7.49 -2.37 9.52
N ILE A 215 -8.46 -2.47 10.43
CA ILE A 215 -8.98 -3.74 10.92
C ILE A 215 -9.65 -4.52 9.78
N ILE A 216 -10.53 -3.87 9.02
CA ILE A 216 -11.21 -4.45 7.87
C ILE A 216 -10.19 -4.92 6.82
N CYS A 217 -9.21 -4.08 6.47
CA CYS A 217 -8.15 -4.44 5.54
C CYS A 217 -7.42 -5.71 6.01
N THR A 218 -6.97 -5.75 7.27
CA THR A 218 -6.25 -6.90 7.81
C THR A 218 -7.08 -8.18 7.76
N LEU A 219 -8.31 -8.14 8.23
CA LEU A 219 -9.15 -9.33 8.33
C LEU A 219 -9.59 -9.84 6.95
N LEU A 220 -10.06 -8.94 6.08
CA LEU A 220 -10.59 -9.35 4.77
C LEU A 220 -9.47 -9.76 3.82
N THR A 221 -8.46 -8.90 3.63
CA THR A 221 -7.41 -9.23 2.65
C THR A 221 -6.45 -10.27 3.19
N GLY A 222 -6.07 -10.21 4.46
CA GLY A 222 -5.24 -11.23 5.09
C GLY A 222 -5.94 -12.58 5.17
N GLY A 223 -7.23 -12.60 5.53
CA GLY A 223 -8.05 -13.81 5.52
C GLY A 223 -8.21 -14.40 4.13
N ALA A 224 -8.51 -13.57 3.13
CA ALA A 224 -8.64 -13.99 1.74
C ALA A 224 -7.31 -14.50 1.16
N GLY A 225 -6.20 -13.81 1.43
CA GLY A 225 -4.87 -14.22 1.01
C GLY A 225 -4.48 -15.59 1.60
N TYR A 226 -4.72 -15.79 2.90
CA TYR A 226 -4.54 -17.10 3.54
C TYR A 226 -5.39 -18.18 2.87
N LEU A 227 -6.69 -17.93 2.65
CA LEU A 227 -7.58 -18.91 2.03
C LEU A 227 -7.14 -19.28 0.62
N CYS A 228 -6.73 -18.29 -0.17
CA CYS A 228 -6.27 -18.54 -1.54
C CYS A 228 -4.95 -19.32 -1.57
N MET A 229 -3.97 -18.96 -0.73
CA MET A 229 -2.74 -19.74 -0.62
C MET A 229 -3.03 -21.18 -0.18
N ARG A 230 -4.00 -21.39 0.69
CA ARG A 230 -4.45 -22.70 1.09
C ARG A 230 -5.14 -23.48 -0.04
N LEU A 231 -5.97 -22.81 -0.85
CA LEU A 231 -6.66 -23.41 -2.02
C LEU A 231 -5.67 -23.87 -3.09
N ILE A 232 -4.64 -23.11 -3.36
CA ILE A 232 -3.56 -23.49 -4.29
C ILE A 232 -2.55 -24.47 -3.66
N ARG A 233 -2.82 -24.95 -2.44
CA ARG A 233 -1.98 -25.90 -1.68
C ARG A 233 -0.56 -25.39 -1.45
N SER A 234 -0.40 -24.09 -1.21
CA SER A 234 0.91 -23.56 -0.77
C SER A 234 1.40 -24.29 0.47
N LYS A 235 2.71 -24.45 0.58
CA LYS A 235 3.35 -25.10 1.72
C LYS A 235 3.15 -24.30 3.01
N HIS A 236 3.17 -22.96 2.89
CA HIS A 236 3.01 -21.98 3.96
C HIS A 236 1.84 -21.04 3.66
N PRO A 237 0.58 -21.50 3.75
CA PRO A 237 -0.58 -20.68 3.38
C PRO A 237 -0.75 -19.45 4.28
N GLU A 238 -0.24 -19.49 5.53
CA GLU A 238 -0.23 -18.36 6.46
C GLU A 238 0.49 -17.13 5.92
N CYS A 239 1.48 -17.30 5.05
CA CYS A 239 2.17 -16.18 4.38
C CYS A 239 1.23 -15.37 3.47
N GLY A 240 0.16 -15.98 2.96
CA GLY A 240 -0.90 -15.25 2.27
C GLY A 240 -1.61 -14.24 3.17
N GLY A 241 -1.65 -14.48 4.48
CA GLY A 241 -2.19 -13.54 5.46
C GLY A 241 -1.40 -12.24 5.56
N ALA A 242 -0.13 -12.24 5.18
CA ALA A 242 0.74 -11.08 5.24
C ALA A 242 0.37 -9.95 4.25
N ILE A 243 -0.53 -10.20 3.29
CA ILE A 243 -1.10 -9.11 2.46
C ILE A 243 -2.14 -8.27 3.22
N GLY A 244 -2.53 -8.66 4.42
CA GLY A 244 -3.47 -7.93 5.29
C GLY A 244 -2.93 -6.59 5.79
N THR A 245 -2.20 -5.86 4.96
CA THR A 245 -1.50 -4.61 5.29
C THR A 245 -1.91 -3.48 4.36
N THR A 246 -1.73 -2.25 4.80
CA THR A 246 -1.77 -1.05 3.96
C THR A 246 -0.36 -0.49 3.87
N ALA A 247 0.11 -0.18 2.66
CA ALA A 247 1.44 0.40 2.45
C ALA A 247 1.57 1.78 3.13
N GLY A 248 2.77 2.09 3.62
CA GLY A 248 3.03 3.41 4.20
C GLY A 248 2.83 4.55 3.20
N ASN A 249 3.25 4.35 1.96
CA ASN A 249 3.09 5.29 0.85
C ASN A 249 1.63 5.41 0.34
N ALA A 250 0.74 4.50 0.70
CA ALA A 250 -0.67 4.58 0.32
C ALA A 250 -1.31 5.92 0.69
N ALA A 251 -0.90 6.53 1.81
CA ALA A 251 -1.39 7.85 2.22
C ALA A 251 -1.08 8.99 1.22
N SER A 252 -0.21 8.80 0.23
CA SER A 252 0.02 9.75 -0.87
C SER A 252 -0.93 9.55 -2.05
N THR A 253 -1.62 8.43 -2.12
CA THR A 253 -2.52 8.08 -3.23
C THR A 253 -3.68 9.08 -3.40
N PRO A 254 -4.36 9.57 -2.33
CA PRO A 254 -5.44 10.55 -2.50
C PRO A 254 -4.97 11.84 -3.16
N ALA A 255 -3.78 12.33 -2.84
CA ALA A 255 -3.23 13.51 -3.48
C ALA A 255 -2.97 13.30 -4.98
N ALA A 256 -2.36 12.15 -5.33
CA ALA A 256 -2.11 11.80 -6.74
C ALA A 256 -3.41 11.64 -7.54
N LEU A 257 -4.47 11.09 -6.93
CA LEU A 257 -5.78 11.01 -7.58
C LEU A 257 -6.46 12.36 -7.70
N ALA A 258 -6.37 13.23 -6.69
CA ALA A 258 -6.92 14.57 -6.73
C ALA A 258 -6.21 15.50 -7.76
N GLU A 259 -4.96 15.23 -8.09
CA GLU A 259 -4.27 15.86 -9.22
C GLU A 259 -4.78 15.35 -10.57
N ALA A 260 -5.11 14.06 -10.67
CA ALA A 260 -5.63 13.44 -11.88
C ALA A 260 -7.10 13.81 -12.13
N ASP A 261 -7.90 13.86 -11.06
CA ASP A 261 -9.31 14.25 -11.07
C ASP A 261 -9.60 15.23 -9.93
N PRO A 262 -9.71 16.54 -10.23
CA PRO A 262 -9.95 17.58 -9.23
C PRO A 262 -11.26 17.42 -8.44
N THR A 263 -12.22 16.63 -8.90
CA THR A 263 -13.48 16.36 -8.17
C THR A 263 -13.23 15.59 -6.87
N LEU A 264 -12.08 14.89 -6.76
CA LEU A 264 -11.66 14.17 -5.57
C LEU A 264 -10.99 15.06 -4.51
N LYS A 265 -10.68 16.32 -4.85
CA LYS A 265 -9.98 17.25 -3.94
C LYS A 265 -10.66 17.43 -2.57
N PRO A 266 -11.99 17.51 -2.46
CA PRO A 266 -12.68 17.59 -1.17
C PRO A 266 -12.42 16.40 -0.25
N TYR A 267 -12.15 15.22 -0.81
CA TYR A 267 -11.95 13.96 -0.08
C TYR A 267 -10.48 13.67 0.25
N GLU A 268 -9.53 14.39 -0.34
CA GLU A 268 -8.09 14.15 -0.22
C GLU A 268 -7.61 14.10 1.23
N THR A 269 -7.93 15.13 2.03
CA THR A 269 -7.47 15.21 3.42
C THR A 269 -8.02 14.07 4.27
N ALA A 270 -9.32 13.79 4.14
CA ALA A 270 -9.96 12.71 4.88
C ALA A 270 -9.40 11.34 4.49
N ALA A 271 -9.29 11.07 3.20
CA ALA A 271 -8.75 9.81 2.69
C ALA A 271 -7.28 9.60 3.09
N THR A 272 -6.44 10.65 2.99
CA THR A 272 -5.04 10.60 3.43
C THR A 272 -4.94 10.24 4.91
N ALA A 273 -5.74 10.86 5.77
CA ALA A 273 -5.77 10.58 7.20
C ALA A 273 -6.22 9.15 7.50
N GLN A 274 -7.27 8.69 6.82
CA GLN A 274 -7.81 7.35 6.97
C GLN A 274 -6.79 6.28 6.54
N MET A 275 -6.11 6.50 5.41
CA MET A 275 -5.08 5.59 4.92
C MET A 275 -3.84 5.59 5.82
N ALA A 276 -3.42 6.74 6.34
CA ALA A 276 -2.33 6.83 7.31
C ALA A 276 -2.65 6.08 8.62
N ALA A 277 -3.87 6.21 9.14
CA ALA A 277 -4.31 5.48 10.31
C ALA A 277 -4.40 3.97 10.04
N ALA A 278 -4.94 3.57 8.88
CA ALA A 278 -5.00 2.17 8.47
C ALA A 278 -3.61 1.54 8.35
N CYS A 279 -2.62 2.29 7.87
CA CYS A 279 -1.23 1.83 7.80
C CYS A 279 -0.69 1.45 9.19
N ILE A 280 -0.91 2.28 10.22
CA ILE A 280 -0.49 2.00 11.60
C ILE A 280 -1.20 0.76 12.15
N VAL A 281 -2.53 0.71 12.00
CA VAL A 281 -3.35 -0.39 12.52
C VAL A 281 -2.98 -1.71 11.85
N THR A 282 -2.82 -1.73 10.54
CA THR A 282 -2.43 -2.95 9.82
C THR A 282 -1.03 -3.42 10.17
N ALA A 283 -0.08 -2.50 10.44
CA ALA A 283 1.26 -2.85 10.87
C ALA A 283 1.29 -3.60 12.23
N ILE A 284 0.28 -3.37 13.07
CA ILE A 284 0.11 -4.05 14.35
C ILE A 284 -0.73 -5.32 14.19
N CYS A 285 -1.88 -5.23 13.52
CA CYS A 285 -2.84 -6.31 13.43
C CYS A 285 -2.40 -7.45 12.50
N CYS A 286 -1.68 -7.15 11.41
CA CYS A 286 -1.28 -8.17 10.44
C CYS A 286 -0.28 -9.20 11.01
N PRO A 287 0.80 -8.83 11.72
CA PRO A 287 1.65 -9.81 12.40
C PRO A 287 0.90 -10.70 13.38
N ILE A 288 -0.08 -10.13 14.12
CA ILE A 288 -0.93 -10.89 15.04
C ILE A 288 -1.75 -11.92 14.27
N LEU A 289 -2.37 -11.51 13.15
CA LEU A 289 -3.15 -12.40 12.29
C LEU A 289 -2.29 -13.53 11.73
N VAL A 290 -1.13 -13.21 11.15
CA VAL A 290 -0.23 -14.21 10.54
C VAL A 290 0.28 -15.22 11.57
N ASN A 291 0.68 -14.76 12.77
CA ASN A 291 1.08 -15.65 13.86
C ASN A 291 -0.09 -16.56 14.31
N PHE A 292 -1.31 -16.03 14.40
CA PHE A 292 -2.50 -16.83 14.70
C PHE A 292 -2.73 -17.91 13.63
N LEU A 293 -2.65 -17.53 12.35
CA LEU A 293 -2.81 -18.45 11.22
C LEU A 293 -1.72 -19.52 11.20
N HIS A 294 -0.46 -19.14 11.48
CA HIS A 294 0.66 -20.08 11.59
C HIS A 294 0.42 -21.12 12.69
N ARG A 295 0.05 -20.68 13.91
CA ARG A 295 -0.28 -21.60 15.00
C ARG A 295 -1.44 -22.53 14.66
N TYR A 296 -2.42 -22.03 13.93
CA TYR A 296 -3.53 -22.84 13.44
C TYR A 296 -3.06 -23.92 12.45
N GLU A 297 -2.22 -23.56 11.47
CA GLU A 297 -1.70 -24.52 10.48
C GLU A 297 -0.79 -25.58 11.11
N VAL A 298 0.08 -25.24 12.04
CA VAL A 298 0.91 -26.18 12.78
C VAL A 298 0.04 -27.22 13.51
N LYS A 299 -0.99 -26.77 14.25
CA LYS A 299 -1.93 -27.68 14.92
C LYS A 299 -2.71 -28.57 13.94
N ARG A 300 -3.10 -28.03 12.80
CA ARG A 300 -3.82 -28.75 11.76
C ARG A 300 -2.94 -29.83 11.11
N GLN A 301 -1.70 -29.49 10.76
CA GLN A 301 -0.75 -30.43 10.17
C GLN A 301 -0.43 -31.58 11.13
N ALA A 302 -0.24 -31.29 12.43
CA ALA A 302 -0.05 -32.33 13.47
C ALA A 302 -1.26 -33.27 13.54
N LYS A 303 -2.50 -32.77 13.51
CA LYS A 303 -3.72 -33.61 13.50
C LYS A 303 -3.81 -34.50 12.24
N VAL A 304 -3.45 -33.97 11.08
CA VAL A 304 -3.45 -34.73 9.82
C VAL A 304 -2.39 -35.83 9.85
N ALA A 305 -1.20 -35.56 10.37
CA ALA A 305 -0.12 -36.54 10.53
C ALA A 305 -0.53 -37.68 11.49
N ALA A 306 -1.09 -37.33 12.65
CA ALA A 306 -1.59 -38.33 13.63
C ALA A 306 -2.69 -39.25 13.03
N LYS A 307 -3.61 -38.65 12.23
CA LYS A 307 -4.67 -39.43 11.55
C LYS A 307 -4.13 -40.38 10.47
N LYS A 308 -3.02 -40.01 9.81
CA LYS A 308 -2.35 -40.90 8.84
C LYS A 308 -1.61 -42.04 9.55
N ALA A 309 -0.90 -41.73 10.63
CA ALA A 309 -0.19 -42.74 11.42
C ALA A 309 -1.13 -43.75 12.11
N GLY A 310 -2.32 -43.35 12.54
CA GLY A 310 -3.33 -44.24 13.12
C GLY A 310 -4.16 -45.04 12.09
N LYS A 311 -3.91 -44.86 10.79
CA LYS A 311 -4.52 -45.64 9.70
C LYS A 311 -3.54 -46.59 9.02
N ALA A 312 -2.26 -46.51 9.34
CA ALA A 312 -1.20 -47.46 8.97
C ALA A 312 -1.01 -48.52 10.06
#